data_55dddc341bc37ac373241adb38b70c83
#
_entry.id   55dddc341bc37ac373241adb38b70c83
#
_cell.length_a   1.000
_cell.length_b   1.000
_cell.length_c   1.000
_cell.angle_alpha   90.00
_cell.angle_beta   90.00
_cell.angle_gamma   90.00
#
_symmetry.space_group_name_H-M   'P 1'
#
loop_
_entity.id
_entity.type
_entity.pdbx_description
1 polymer ?
#
loop_
_entity_poly.entity_id
_entity_poly.type
_entity_poly.pdbx_seq_one_letter_code
_entity_poly.pdbx_strand_id
1 'polypeptide(L)'
;ATATLDSVTVDKSSGSSSNTEDGDFYGQNAALLATNGANVTIKNTTVNSSAQNGNGIFSYGAGTTVNVSDSTITTTADNSGGIQTTGGGTTNATNLTVNTSGNSAAAIRSDRGGGTVVVDKGTYTSNGYNSPAAYSTSDITVSNATLTANNSESLVIEGKNSIKLNNCDVSGNMSSTEGSSSDENVHNVMIYQSMSGDAEVGTSEFDMTGGSLTGNNGDMFYITNTHSIINLSNVDITNKDADAYLMRVTGNS
;
A
#
# COMPACT_ATOMS: atom_id res chain seq x y z
N ALA A 1 7.30 -21.63 12.54
CA ALA A 1 8.35 -21.03 13.37
C ALA A 1 7.85 -19.76 14.02
N THR A 2 8.41 -19.38 15.17
CA THR A 2 8.10 -18.15 15.91
C THR A 2 9.39 -17.39 16.15
N ALA A 3 9.37 -16.07 15.90
CA ALA A 3 10.50 -15.20 16.15
C ALA A 3 10.05 -13.87 16.78
N THR A 4 10.87 -13.28 17.62
CA THR A 4 10.65 -11.95 18.19
C THR A 4 11.89 -11.08 18.00
N LEU A 5 11.69 -9.90 17.43
CA LEU A 5 12.68 -8.85 17.36
C LEU A 5 12.20 -7.70 18.25
N ASP A 6 13.03 -7.28 19.17
CA ASP A 6 12.73 -6.15 20.05
C ASP A 6 13.96 -5.26 20.16
N SER A 7 13.80 -3.98 19.82
CA SER A 7 14.89 -2.99 19.88
C SER A 7 16.07 -3.36 18.97
N VAL A 8 15.78 -3.81 17.77
CA VAL A 8 16.77 -4.24 16.77
C VAL A 8 16.88 -3.18 15.68
N THR A 9 18.06 -3.06 15.09
CA THR A 9 18.28 -2.32 13.85
C THR A 9 18.64 -3.28 12.73
N VAL A 10 17.90 -3.19 11.61
CA VAL A 10 18.12 -3.99 10.42
C VAL A 10 18.50 -3.07 9.28
N ASP A 11 19.66 -3.27 8.68
CA ASP A 11 20.14 -2.53 7.52
C ASP A 11 20.33 -3.48 6.34
N LYS A 12 19.57 -3.25 5.26
CA LYS A 12 19.64 -4.00 4.02
C LYS A 12 20.19 -3.09 2.93
N SER A 13 21.44 -3.26 2.54
CA SER A 13 22.13 -2.35 1.60
C SER A 13 22.52 -2.98 0.26
N SER A 14 22.30 -4.29 0.09
CA SER A 14 22.77 -5.00 -1.10
C SER A 14 21.91 -6.24 -1.40
N GLY A 15 22.24 -6.91 -2.46
CA GLY A 15 21.51 -8.03 -2.99
C GLY A 15 20.53 -7.57 -4.08
N SER A 16 19.87 -8.52 -4.69
CA SER A 16 18.83 -8.30 -5.70
C SER A 16 17.86 -9.47 -5.73
N SER A 17 16.70 -9.27 -6.30
CA SER A 17 15.84 -10.38 -6.66
C SER A 17 16.18 -10.91 -8.05
N SER A 18 15.77 -12.13 -8.36
CA SER A 18 15.95 -12.74 -9.68
C SER A 18 15.27 -11.92 -10.78
N ASN A 19 14.13 -11.34 -10.44
CA ASN A 19 13.35 -10.42 -11.24
C ASN A 19 12.44 -9.62 -10.31
N THR A 20 11.72 -8.63 -10.86
CA THR A 20 10.82 -7.78 -10.07
C THR A 20 9.68 -8.57 -9.45
N GLU A 21 9.09 -9.54 -10.15
CA GLU A 21 7.98 -10.34 -9.64
C GLU A 21 8.39 -11.18 -8.42
N ASP A 22 9.55 -11.81 -8.45
CA ASP A 22 10.04 -12.57 -7.31
C ASP A 22 10.24 -11.69 -6.06
N GLY A 23 10.67 -10.45 -6.28
CA GLY A 23 10.78 -9.46 -5.21
C GLY A 23 9.40 -9.03 -4.67
N ASP A 24 8.49 -8.70 -5.56
CA ASP A 24 7.18 -8.15 -5.21
C ASP A 24 6.20 -9.19 -4.67
N PHE A 25 6.25 -10.43 -5.18
CA PHE A 25 5.26 -11.45 -4.83
C PHE A 25 5.74 -12.43 -3.77
N TYR A 26 7.03 -12.69 -3.72
CA TYR A 26 7.59 -13.72 -2.82
C TYR A 26 8.59 -13.15 -1.80
N GLY A 27 8.86 -11.87 -1.84
CA GLY A 27 9.73 -11.18 -0.89
C GLY A 27 11.21 -11.46 -1.08
N GLN A 28 11.62 -11.90 -2.27
CA GLN A 28 13.03 -12.07 -2.56
C GLN A 28 13.75 -10.72 -2.39
N ASN A 29 14.83 -10.72 -1.64
CA ASN A 29 15.60 -9.54 -1.26
C ASN A 29 14.95 -8.58 -0.25
N ALA A 30 13.83 -8.92 0.37
CA ALA A 30 13.27 -8.12 1.47
C ALA A 30 14.26 -8.01 2.65
N ALA A 31 14.18 -6.91 3.41
CA ALA A 31 15.00 -6.75 4.62
C ALA A 31 14.58 -7.73 5.71
N LEU A 32 13.27 -7.92 5.90
CA LEU A 32 12.70 -8.94 6.78
C LEU A 32 11.62 -9.71 6.00
N LEU A 33 11.75 -11.03 5.93
CA LEU A 33 10.79 -11.90 5.28
C LEU A 33 10.27 -12.96 6.25
N ALA A 34 8.96 -12.98 6.46
CA ALA A 34 8.25 -14.07 7.12
C ALA A 34 7.52 -14.91 6.06
N THR A 35 7.64 -16.23 6.15
CA THR A 35 7.03 -17.18 5.21
C THR A 35 6.78 -18.54 5.87
N ASN A 36 6.13 -19.45 5.15
CA ASN A 36 5.90 -20.84 5.57
C ASN A 36 5.21 -20.98 6.94
N GLY A 37 4.18 -20.18 7.18
CA GLY A 37 3.41 -20.22 8.41
C GLY A 37 4.17 -19.68 9.64
N ALA A 38 5.19 -18.87 9.43
CA ALA A 38 5.91 -18.23 10.53
C ALA A 38 5.02 -17.20 11.26
N ASN A 39 5.23 -17.07 12.56
CA ASN A 39 4.64 -16.03 13.38
C ASN A 39 5.78 -15.15 13.94
N VAL A 40 5.84 -13.92 13.44
CA VAL A 40 6.94 -13.00 13.75
C VAL A 40 6.38 -11.77 14.46
N THR A 41 6.99 -11.43 15.59
CA THR A 41 6.68 -10.22 16.36
C THR A 41 7.86 -9.27 16.29
N ILE A 42 7.61 -8.03 15.90
CA ILE A 42 8.63 -6.98 15.73
C ILE A 42 8.20 -5.77 16.55
N LYS A 43 9.06 -5.29 17.43
CA LYS A 43 8.77 -4.14 18.30
C LYS A 43 9.98 -3.21 18.40
N ASN A 44 9.71 -1.92 18.51
CA ASN A 44 10.75 -0.92 18.79
C ASN A 44 11.95 -1.05 17.85
N THR A 45 11.73 -1.44 16.61
CA THR A 45 12.75 -1.84 15.65
C THR A 45 12.86 -0.83 14.53
N THR A 46 14.08 -0.60 14.07
CA THR A 46 14.36 0.24 12.90
C THR A 46 14.78 -0.66 11.74
N VAL A 47 14.08 -0.52 10.62
CA VAL A 47 14.37 -1.25 9.38
C VAL A 47 14.72 -0.27 8.29
N ASN A 48 15.93 -0.35 7.77
CA ASN A 48 16.41 0.46 6.65
C ASN A 48 16.73 -0.44 5.47
N SER A 49 16.26 -0.09 4.29
CA SER A 49 16.62 -0.78 3.07
C SER A 49 16.96 0.20 1.94
N SER A 50 18.12 0.03 1.35
CA SER A 50 18.55 0.71 0.13
C SER A 50 18.78 -0.27 -1.03
N ALA A 51 18.39 -1.51 -0.86
CA ALA A 51 18.54 -2.54 -1.87
C ALA A 51 17.36 -2.57 -2.84
N GLN A 52 17.64 -2.88 -4.09
CA GLN A 52 16.61 -3.10 -5.12
C GLN A 52 15.68 -4.26 -4.71
N ASN A 53 14.37 -4.08 -4.84
CA ASN A 53 13.36 -5.01 -4.30
C ASN A 53 13.52 -5.28 -2.80
N GLY A 54 14.18 -4.38 -2.09
CA GLY A 54 14.41 -4.46 -0.65
C GLY A 54 13.20 -3.97 0.14
N ASN A 55 12.07 -4.66 0.01
CA ASN A 55 10.90 -4.38 0.84
C ASN A 55 11.26 -4.40 2.32
N GLY A 56 10.68 -3.51 3.11
CA GLY A 56 11.05 -3.39 4.53
C GLY A 56 10.67 -4.63 5.32
N ILE A 57 9.37 -4.88 5.49
CA ILE A 57 8.84 -6.05 6.20
C ILE A 57 7.84 -6.76 5.29
N PHE A 58 8.07 -8.04 5.06
CA PHE A 58 7.30 -8.83 4.12
C PHE A 58 6.67 -10.07 4.79
N SER A 59 5.35 -10.22 4.65
CA SER A 59 4.59 -11.39 5.07
C SER A 59 4.09 -12.14 3.85
N TYR A 60 4.57 -13.35 3.63
CA TYR A 60 4.21 -14.18 2.48
C TYR A 60 3.59 -15.52 2.88
N GLY A 61 2.44 -15.79 2.30
CA GLY A 61 1.82 -17.11 2.34
C GLY A 61 0.79 -17.29 3.44
N ALA A 62 -0.21 -18.11 3.14
CA ALA A 62 -1.28 -18.45 4.08
C ALA A 62 -0.73 -19.01 5.41
N GLY A 63 -1.31 -18.56 6.51
CA GLY A 63 -0.87 -18.95 7.85
C GLY A 63 0.36 -18.20 8.38
N THR A 64 1.01 -17.37 7.54
CA THR A 64 2.11 -16.50 7.98
C THR A 64 1.56 -15.23 8.59
N THR A 65 2.07 -14.82 9.73
CA THR A 65 1.64 -13.61 10.45
C THR A 65 2.85 -12.80 10.90
N VAL A 66 2.82 -11.52 10.60
CA VAL A 66 3.73 -10.51 11.14
C VAL A 66 2.95 -9.55 12.01
N ASN A 67 3.38 -9.40 13.27
CA ASN A 67 2.87 -8.39 14.19
C ASN A 67 3.99 -7.39 14.44
N VAL A 68 3.84 -6.16 13.97
CA VAL A 68 4.86 -5.12 14.08
C VAL A 68 4.30 -3.89 14.78
N SER A 69 5.05 -3.35 15.75
CA SER A 69 4.63 -2.19 16.52
C SER A 69 5.78 -1.24 16.83
N ASP A 70 5.45 0.04 17.00
CA ASP A 70 6.38 1.07 17.48
C ASP A 70 7.73 1.06 16.75
N SER A 71 7.68 0.92 15.45
CA SER A 71 8.85 0.70 14.61
C SER A 71 8.92 1.70 13.47
N THR A 72 10.13 1.92 12.97
CA THR A 72 10.40 2.82 11.84
C THR A 72 10.93 2.01 10.66
N ILE A 73 10.35 2.22 9.49
CA ILE A 73 10.73 1.55 8.24
C ILE A 73 11.06 2.60 7.20
N THR A 74 12.25 2.55 6.64
CA THR A 74 12.71 3.44 5.57
C THR A 74 13.25 2.63 4.42
N THR A 75 12.69 2.82 3.22
CA THR A 75 13.20 2.20 1.99
C THR A 75 13.51 3.28 0.96
N THR A 76 14.57 3.10 0.17
CA THR A 76 15.03 4.12 -0.76
C THR A 76 15.16 3.66 -2.21
N ALA A 77 15.22 2.37 -2.47
CA ALA A 77 15.36 1.84 -3.82
C ALA A 77 14.00 1.54 -4.46
N ASP A 78 14.00 1.36 -5.78
CA ASP A 78 12.80 1.00 -6.54
C ASP A 78 12.28 -0.38 -6.14
N ASN A 79 10.99 -0.59 -6.31
CA ASN A 79 10.25 -1.82 -5.96
C ASN A 79 10.47 -2.25 -4.50
N SER A 80 10.62 -1.30 -3.61
CA SER A 80 10.94 -1.52 -2.20
C SER A 80 9.89 -0.85 -1.32
N GLY A 81 8.75 -1.51 -1.16
CA GLY A 81 7.65 -1.05 -0.31
C GLY A 81 8.00 -1.08 1.18
N GLY A 82 7.17 -0.45 1.98
CA GLY A 82 7.34 -0.42 3.44
C GLY A 82 6.94 -1.73 4.10
N ILE A 83 5.64 -1.95 4.27
CA ILE A 83 5.09 -3.25 4.67
C ILE A 83 4.40 -3.90 3.47
N GLN A 84 4.72 -5.16 3.22
CA GLN A 84 4.26 -5.92 2.06
C GLN A 84 3.61 -7.22 2.48
N THR A 85 2.45 -7.55 1.93
CA THR A 85 1.71 -8.79 2.25
C THR A 85 1.23 -9.45 0.97
N THR A 86 1.57 -10.70 0.77
CA THR A 86 1.18 -11.46 -0.44
C THR A 86 0.86 -12.91 -0.13
N GLY A 87 0.28 -13.59 -1.10
CA GLY A 87 0.06 -15.04 -1.03
C GLY A 87 -0.84 -15.50 0.11
N GLY A 88 -1.70 -14.63 0.64
CA GLY A 88 -2.57 -14.94 1.76
C GLY A 88 -1.96 -14.70 3.14
N GLY A 89 -0.82 -14.00 3.22
CA GLY A 89 -0.21 -13.63 4.49
C GLY A 89 -1.03 -12.64 5.30
N THR A 90 -0.60 -12.39 6.52
CA THR A 90 -1.20 -11.41 7.43
C THR A 90 -0.15 -10.47 8.00
N THR A 91 -0.43 -9.17 7.98
CA THR A 91 0.36 -8.16 8.68
C THR A 91 -0.54 -7.34 9.59
N ASN A 92 -0.22 -7.32 10.88
CA ASN A 92 -0.82 -6.46 11.87
C ASN A 92 0.21 -5.41 12.30
N ALA A 93 -0.06 -4.15 12.01
CA ALA A 93 0.86 -3.05 12.28
C ALA A 93 0.23 -2.03 13.24
N THR A 94 0.99 -1.60 14.24
CA THR A 94 0.56 -0.61 15.20
C THR A 94 1.63 0.46 15.37
N ASN A 95 1.24 1.73 15.17
CA ASN A 95 2.10 2.88 15.41
C ASN A 95 3.46 2.79 14.70
N LEU A 96 3.43 2.64 13.38
CA LEU A 96 4.64 2.66 12.56
C LEU A 96 4.92 4.07 12.03
N THR A 97 6.19 4.34 11.74
CA THR A 97 6.63 5.42 10.89
C THR A 97 7.25 4.80 9.65
N VAL A 98 6.58 4.93 8.50
CA VAL A 98 7.03 4.34 7.25
C VAL A 98 7.32 5.43 6.23
N ASN A 99 8.51 5.40 5.64
CA ASN A 99 8.92 6.28 4.55
C ASN A 99 9.51 5.45 3.42
N THR A 100 8.93 5.56 2.23
CA THR A 100 9.46 4.96 1.01
C THR A 100 9.83 6.06 0.01
N SER A 101 10.90 5.89 -0.76
CA SER A 101 11.36 6.92 -1.72
C SER A 101 11.58 6.40 -3.14
N GLY A 102 11.62 5.10 -3.35
CA GLY A 102 11.79 4.51 -4.66
C GLY A 102 10.52 4.58 -5.51
N ASN A 103 10.65 4.33 -6.80
CA ASN A 103 9.52 4.13 -7.71
C ASN A 103 8.87 2.77 -7.42
N SER A 104 7.56 2.67 -7.63
CA SER A 104 6.81 1.43 -7.37
C SER A 104 7.05 0.88 -5.95
N ALA A 105 7.06 1.76 -4.97
CA ALA A 105 7.39 1.48 -3.58
C ALA A 105 6.30 2.04 -2.64
N ALA A 106 5.11 1.46 -2.67
CA ALA A 106 4.02 1.86 -1.80
C ALA A 106 4.38 1.68 -0.31
N ALA A 107 3.90 2.56 0.55
CA ALA A 107 4.18 2.46 1.98
C ALA A 107 3.49 1.25 2.62
N ILE A 108 2.23 1.01 2.26
CA ILE A 108 1.46 -0.19 2.62
C ILE A 108 1.07 -0.88 1.33
N ARG A 109 1.46 -2.14 1.16
CA ARG A 109 1.24 -2.84 -0.09
C ARG A 109 0.80 -4.28 0.12
N SER A 110 -0.09 -4.73 -0.72
CA SER A 110 -0.31 -6.14 -0.97
C SER A 110 -0.16 -6.43 -2.46
N ASP A 111 0.05 -7.68 -2.80
CA ASP A 111 0.21 -8.11 -4.18
C ASP A 111 -0.34 -9.52 -4.38
N ARG A 112 0.01 -10.18 -5.48
CA ARG A 112 -0.52 -11.46 -5.93
C ARG A 112 -0.81 -12.43 -4.79
N GLY A 113 -2.04 -12.95 -4.76
CA GLY A 113 -2.53 -13.87 -3.73
C GLY A 113 -3.11 -13.18 -2.50
N GLY A 114 -3.01 -11.86 -2.43
CA GLY A 114 -3.65 -11.06 -1.39
C GLY A 114 -3.23 -11.40 0.03
N GLY A 115 -4.17 -11.25 0.94
CA GLY A 115 -4.00 -11.49 2.36
C GLY A 115 -4.81 -10.52 3.21
N THR A 116 -4.33 -10.27 4.41
CA THR A 116 -4.97 -9.34 5.35
C THR A 116 -3.95 -8.38 5.93
N VAL A 117 -4.24 -7.10 5.87
CA VAL A 117 -3.42 -6.05 6.44
C VAL A 117 -4.28 -5.21 7.38
N VAL A 118 -3.89 -5.14 8.65
CA VAL A 118 -4.58 -4.33 9.66
C VAL A 118 -3.57 -3.37 10.27
N VAL A 119 -3.86 -2.09 10.16
CA VAL A 119 -2.98 -1.00 10.60
C VAL A 119 -3.74 -0.12 11.58
N ASP A 120 -3.15 0.15 12.73
CA ASP A 120 -3.66 1.11 13.71
C ASP A 120 -2.57 2.08 14.12
N LYS A 121 -2.82 3.36 13.96
CA LYS A 121 -1.91 4.48 14.28
C LYS A 121 -0.64 4.51 13.43
N GLY A 122 -0.02 5.66 13.43
CA GLY A 122 1.24 5.90 12.74
C GLY A 122 1.13 6.78 11.50
N THR A 123 2.25 6.95 10.84
CA THR A 123 2.39 7.73 9.61
C THR A 123 3.02 6.89 8.52
N TYR A 124 2.42 6.93 7.34
CA TYR A 124 2.78 6.10 6.20
C TYR A 124 2.95 7.01 5.00
N THR A 125 4.18 7.24 4.58
CA THR A 125 4.53 8.20 3.55
C THR A 125 5.27 7.52 2.41
N SER A 126 4.78 7.71 1.19
CA SER A 126 5.49 7.38 -0.03
C SER A 126 5.89 8.65 -0.78
N ASN A 127 7.11 8.69 -1.31
CA ASN A 127 7.66 9.85 -2.00
C ASN A 127 7.96 9.58 -3.48
N GLY A 128 7.90 8.33 -3.90
CA GLY A 128 8.28 7.91 -5.24
C GLY A 128 7.15 8.04 -6.26
N TYR A 129 7.52 7.98 -7.52
CA TYR A 129 6.62 7.83 -8.65
C TYR A 129 5.93 6.46 -8.59
N ASN A 130 4.66 6.40 -8.99
CA ASN A 130 3.88 5.16 -9.00
C ASN A 130 3.92 4.42 -7.65
N SER A 131 3.84 5.20 -6.57
CA SER A 131 3.99 4.70 -5.20
C SER A 131 2.89 5.26 -4.32
N PRO A 132 1.69 4.67 -4.34
CA PRO A 132 0.61 5.09 -3.46
C PRO A 132 0.97 4.87 -1.99
N ALA A 133 0.31 5.58 -1.10
CA ALA A 133 0.46 5.33 0.32
C ALA A 133 -0.07 3.94 0.69
N ALA A 134 -1.16 3.51 0.05
CA ALA A 134 -1.66 2.14 0.18
C ALA A 134 -2.09 1.58 -1.19
N TYR A 135 -1.60 0.39 -1.51
CA TYR A 135 -1.97 -0.38 -2.70
C TYR A 135 -2.55 -1.72 -2.29
N SER A 136 -3.80 -1.99 -2.67
CA SER A 136 -4.53 -3.16 -2.23
C SER A 136 -4.90 -4.12 -3.35
N THR A 137 -4.38 -5.34 -3.24
CA THR A 137 -4.88 -6.56 -3.86
C THR A 137 -5.34 -7.54 -2.78
N SER A 138 -5.82 -7.03 -1.64
CA SER A 138 -6.19 -7.78 -0.45
C SER A 138 -7.31 -7.06 0.32
N ASP A 139 -7.46 -7.38 1.58
CA ASP A 139 -8.25 -6.59 2.52
C ASP A 139 -7.31 -5.77 3.41
N ILE A 140 -7.28 -4.46 3.19
CA ILE A 140 -6.50 -3.51 3.98
C ILE A 140 -7.44 -2.67 4.84
N THR A 141 -7.24 -2.69 6.15
CA THR A 141 -7.94 -1.83 7.11
C THR A 141 -6.94 -0.95 7.84
N VAL A 142 -7.15 0.36 7.80
CA VAL A 142 -6.29 1.34 8.48
C VAL A 142 -7.12 2.22 9.39
N SER A 143 -6.69 2.39 10.63
CA SER A 143 -7.37 3.23 11.62
C SER A 143 -6.40 4.22 12.27
N ASN A 144 -6.87 5.42 12.54
CA ASN A 144 -6.15 6.44 13.32
C ASN A 144 -4.75 6.77 12.77
N ALA A 145 -4.60 6.87 11.46
CA ALA A 145 -3.32 7.03 10.82
C ALA A 145 -3.31 8.18 9.80
N THR A 146 -2.12 8.61 9.44
CA THR A 146 -1.87 9.57 8.35
C THR A 146 -1.22 8.82 7.19
N LEU A 147 -1.83 8.91 6.01
CA LEU A 147 -1.40 8.30 4.78
C LEU A 147 -1.08 9.39 3.75
N THR A 148 0.15 9.48 3.28
CA THR A 148 0.59 10.53 2.36
C THR A 148 1.35 9.95 1.19
N ALA A 149 0.93 10.28 -0.04
CA ALA A 149 1.69 10.04 -1.25
C ALA A 149 2.11 11.40 -1.85
N ASN A 150 3.42 11.64 -1.91
CA ASN A 150 3.96 12.94 -2.34
C ASN A 150 4.20 13.03 -3.84
N ASN A 151 4.17 11.93 -4.57
CA ASN A 151 4.41 11.90 -6.02
C ASN A 151 3.60 10.78 -6.71
N SER A 152 2.43 10.48 -6.18
CA SER A 152 1.54 9.42 -6.66
C SER A 152 0.13 9.69 -6.18
N GLU A 153 -0.84 8.91 -6.68
CA GLU A 153 -2.15 8.78 -6.03
C GLU A 153 -1.99 8.27 -4.59
N SER A 154 -2.94 8.61 -3.73
CA SER A 154 -2.87 8.17 -2.33
C SER A 154 -3.20 6.69 -2.14
N LEU A 155 -4.24 6.21 -2.83
CA LEU A 155 -4.80 4.89 -2.62
C LEU A 155 -5.11 4.21 -3.95
N VAL A 156 -4.84 2.91 -4.03
CA VAL A 156 -5.21 2.07 -5.17
C VAL A 156 -5.86 0.79 -4.69
N ILE A 157 -6.99 0.43 -5.30
CA ILE A 157 -7.64 -0.87 -5.10
C ILE A 157 -7.73 -1.56 -6.45
N GLU A 158 -7.24 -2.78 -6.52
CA GLU A 158 -7.28 -3.60 -7.71
C GLU A 158 -8.19 -4.82 -7.52
N GLY A 159 -9.19 -4.96 -8.40
CA GLY A 159 -10.08 -6.12 -8.44
C GLY A 159 -10.98 -6.26 -7.22
N LYS A 160 -11.35 -7.51 -6.92
CA LYS A 160 -12.21 -7.90 -5.80
C LYS A 160 -11.48 -7.78 -4.46
N ASN A 161 -11.10 -6.57 -4.12
CA ASN A 161 -10.32 -6.28 -2.92
C ASN A 161 -10.84 -5.02 -2.24
N SER A 162 -10.28 -4.65 -1.11
CA SER A 162 -10.80 -3.55 -0.31
C SER A 162 -9.73 -2.70 0.36
N ILE A 163 -10.09 -1.43 0.58
CA ILE A 163 -9.46 -0.55 1.57
C ILE A 163 -10.57 -0.01 2.47
N LYS A 164 -10.40 -0.16 3.78
CA LYS A 164 -11.29 0.38 4.81
C LYS A 164 -10.51 1.31 5.73
N LEU A 165 -10.96 2.55 5.83
CA LEU A 165 -10.29 3.59 6.61
C LEU A 165 -11.21 4.11 7.71
N ASN A 166 -10.67 4.20 8.92
CA ASN A 166 -11.37 4.75 10.09
C ASN A 166 -10.52 5.85 10.72
N ASN A 167 -11.02 7.08 10.71
CA ASN A 167 -10.33 8.22 11.30
C ASN A 167 -8.89 8.38 10.77
N CYS A 168 -8.74 8.41 9.45
CA CYS A 168 -7.46 8.60 8.78
C CYS A 168 -7.41 9.95 8.05
N ASP A 169 -6.24 10.57 8.03
CA ASP A 169 -5.97 11.73 7.20
C ASP A 169 -5.13 11.28 6.00
N VAL A 170 -5.71 11.40 4.81
CA VAL A 170 -5.16 10.86 3.57
C VAL A 170 -4.93 11.98 2.57
N SER A 171 -3.74 12.04 1.97
CA SER A 171 -3.44 12.96 0.89
C SER A 171 -2.61 12.32 -0.21
N GLY A 172 -2.90 12.70 -1.46
CA GLY A 172 -2.16 12.30 -2.64
C GLY A 172 -1.72 13.50 -3.46
N ASN A 173 -0.67 13.30 -4.24
CA ASN A 173 -0.10 14.33 -5.11
C ASN A 173 0.48 13.69 -6.38
N MET A 174 -0.36 13.08 -7.18
CA MET A 174 0.00 12.53 -8.48
C MET A 174 0.31 13.71 -9.42
N SER A 175 1.53 13.82 -9.88
CA SER A 175 1.97 14.96 -10.72
C SER A 175 1.96 14.65 -12.22
N SER A 176 1.91 13.39 -12.58
CA SER A 176 1.84 12.91 -13.95
C SER A 176 1.14 11.56 -14.00
N THR A 177 0.70 11.16 -15.17
CA THR A 177 0.12 9.82 -15.38
C THR A 177 1.13 8.73 -15.11
N GLU A 178 0.67 7.61 -14.57
CA GLU A 178 1.54 6.58 -14.03
C GLU A 178 1.20 5.17 -14.54
N GLY A 179 2.26 4.39 -14.63
CA GLY A 179 2.20 2.94 -14.71
C GLY A 179 1.41 2.39 -15.87
N SER A 180 0.69 1.35 -15.59
CA SER A 180 -0.15 0.62 -16.52
C SER A 180 -1.55 1.22 -16.68
N SER A 181 -1.82 2.36 -16.10
CA SER A 181 -3.08 3.06 -16.29
C SER A 181 -3.17 3.50 -17.75
N SER A 182 -3.93 2.77 -18.54
CA SER A 182 -4.11 3.05 -19.95
C SER A 182 -4.87 4.35 -20.23
N ASP A 183 -5.47 4.93 -19.21
CA ASP A 183 -6.34 6.08 -19.37
C ASP A 183 -5.67 7.41 -19.06
N GLU A 184 -4.41 7.36 -18.72
CA GLU A 184 -3.57 8.55 -18.56
C GLU A 184 -4.24 9.67 -17.77
N ASN A 185 -4.92 9.30 -16.69
CA ASN A 185 -5.66 10.25 -15.88
C ASN A 185 -4.96 10.49 -14.54
N VAL A 186 -4.79 11.76 -14.19
CA VAL A 186 -4.28 12.16 -12.88
C VAL A 186 -5.42 12.08 -11.87
N HIS A 187 -5.19 11.41 -10.75
CA HIS A 187 -6.22 11.10 -9.76
C HIS A 187 -5.64 10.93 -8.35
N ASN A 188 -6.52 10.81 -7.37
CA ASN A 188 -6.12 10.62 -5.97
C ASN A 188 -6.41 9.20 -5.45
N VAL A 189 -7.58 8.67 -5.74
CA VAL A 189 -7.95 7.29 -5.39
C VAL A 189 -8.29 6.55 -6.68
N MET A 190 -7.55 5.50 -6.99
CA MET A 190 -7.79 4.66 -8.16
C MET A 190 -8.41 3.34 -7.75
N ILE A 191 -9.50 2.98 -8.43
CA ILE A 191 -10.16 1.69 -8.27
C ILE A 191 -10.29 1.08 -9.66
N TYR A 192 -9.65 -0.08 -9.89
CA TYR A 192 -9.58 -0.63 -11.23
C TYR A 192 -9.43 -2.16 -11.22
N GLN A 193 -9.64 -2.76 -12.36
CA GLN A 193 -9.27 -4.15 -12.64
C GLN A 193 -8.18 -4.16 -13.70
N SER A 194 -7.02 -4.67 -13.33
CA SER A 194 -5.95 -4.91 -14.31
C SER A 194 -6.21 -6.18 -15.12
N MET A 195 -5.49 -6.30 -16.22
CA MET A 195 -5.49 -7.49 -17.06
C MET A 195 -4.35 -8.46 -16.72
N SER A 196 -3.59 -8.17 -15.67
CA SER A 196 -2.41 -8.97 -15.27
C SER A 196 -2.77 -10.32 -14.67
N GLY A 197 -3.97 -10.45 -14.08
CA GLY A 197 -4.37 -11.63 -13.32
C GLY A 197 -3.84 -11.64 -11.89
N ASP A 198 -3.25 -10.56 -11.42
CA ASP A 198 -2.72 -10.45 -10.04
C ASP A 198 -3.82 -10.29 -9.00
N ALA A 199 -4.96 -9.73 -9.38
CA ALA A 199 -6.13 -9.60 -8.55
C ALA A 199 -7.32 -10.37 -9.14
N GLU A 200 -8.10 -11.02 -8.27
CA GLU A 200 -9.34 -11.69 -8.65
C GLU A 200 -10.37 -10.67 -9.16
N VAL A 201 -11.07 -11.02 -10.22
CA VAL A 201 -12.13 -10.18 -10.80
C VAL A 201 -13.35 -10.17 -9.88
N GLY A 202 -13.86 -8.99 -9.60
CA GLY A 202 -15.07 -8.83 -8.78
C GLY A 202 -15.26 -7.40 -8.33
N THR A 203 -16.19 -7.20 -7.41
CA THR A 203 -16.51 -5.88 -6.89
C THR A 203 -15.43 -5.38 -5.94
N SER A 204 -14.87 -4.22 -6.23
CA SER A 204 -13.95 -3.51 -5.36
C SER A 204 -14.73 -2.75 -4.27
N GLU A 205 -14.18 -2.62 -3.07
CA GLU A 205 -14.83 -1.92 -1.97
C GLU A 205 -13.91 -0.87 -1.34
N PHE A 206 -14.40 0.34 -1.20
CA PHE A 206 -13.75 1.42 -0.48
C PHE A 206 -14.70 1.98 0.58
N ASP A 207 -14.35 1.81 1.84
CA ASP A 207 -15.10 2.36 2.97
C ASP A 207 -14.23 3.36 3.72
N MET A 208 -14.75 4.55 3.98
CA MET A 208 -14.07 5.53 4.80
C MET A 208 -15.04 6.20 5.76
N THR A 209 -14.71 6.12 7.05
CA THR A 209 -15.47 6.74 8.13
C THR A 209 -14.58 7.70 8.92
N GLY A 210 -14.97 8.96 8.98
CA GLY A 210 -14.19 10.01 9.65
C GLY A 210 -12.91 10.39 8.90
N GLY A 211 -12.20 11.36 9.42
CA GLY A 211 -10.94 11.83 8.86
C GLY A 211 -11.08 12.70 7.62
N SER A 212 -10.02 12.81 6.85
CA SER A 212 -9.93 13.67 5.68
C SER A 212 -9.32 12.97 4.48
N LEU A 213 -9.78 13.36 3.28
CA LEU A 213 -9.27 12.89 2.01
C LEU A 213 -8.94 14.10 1.14
N THR A 214 -7.67 14.33 0.88
CA THR A 214 -7.17 15.49 0.14
C THR A 214 -6.50 15.03 -1.15
N GLY A 215 -6.96 15.55 -2.28
CA GLY A 215 -6.32 15.44 -3.58
C GLY A 215 -5.64 16.75 -3.96
N ASN A 216 -4.38 16.70 -4.36
CA ASN A 216 -3.65 17.87 -4.80
C ASN A 216 -3.78 18.10 -6.31
N ASN A 217 -3.95 17.04 -7.09
CA ASN A 217 -4.08 17.10 -8.54
C ASN A 217 -5.08 16.05 -9.03
N GLY A 218 -5.82 16.38 -10.09
CA GLY A 218 -6.69 15.47 -10.82
C GLY A 218 -7.98 15.11 -10.09
N ASP A 219 -8.62 14.07 -10.58
CA ASP A 219 -9.91 13.61 -10.04
C ASP A 219 -9.74 12.97 -8.67
N MET A 220 -10.69 13.19 -7.77
CA MET A 220 -10.61 12.58 -6.44
C MET A 220 -10.70 11.07 -6.52
N PHE A 221 -11.73 10.55 -7.21
CA PHE A 221 -11.91 9.13 -7.46
C PHE A 221 -11.87 8.84 -8.96
N TYR A 222 -11.04 7.90 -9.33
CA TYR A 222 -10.98 7.37 -10.68
C TYR A 222 -11.28 5.87 -10.67
N ILE A 223 -12.38 5.49 -11.33
CA ILE A 223 -12.88 4.12 -11.36
C ILE A 223 -12.89 3.66 -12.81
N THR A 224 -12.19 2.57 -13.09
CA THR A 224 -12.12 2.04 -14.45
C THR A 224 -12.09 0.52 -14.48
N ASN A 225 -12.83 -0.05 -15.41
CA ASN A 225 -12.84 -1.48 -15.71
C ASN A 225 -13.19 -2.39 -14.51
N THR A 226 -13.96 -1.91 -13.54
CA THR A 226 -14.40 -2.70 -12.39
C THR A 226 -15.73 -2.18 -11.87
N HIS A 227 -16.48 -3.07 -11.22
CA HIS A 227 -17.58 -2.65 -10.34
C HIS A 227 -17.01 -2.26 -8.99
N SER A 228 -17.55 -1.19 -8.41
CA SER A 228 -17.08 -0.74 -7.10
C SER A 228 -18.21 -0.30 -6.19
N ILE A 229 -17.99 -0.46 -4.89
CA ILE A 229 -18.82 0.08 -3.83
C ILE A 229 -17.97 1.09 -3.06
N ILE A 230 -18.45 2.32 -2.96
CA ILE A 230 -17.78 3.38 -2.21
C ILE A 230 -18.74 3.89 -1.15
N ASN A 231 -18.33 3.78 0.11
CA ASN A 231 -19.09 4.28 1.26
C ASN A 231 -18.26 5.32 2.01
N LEU A 232 -18.77 6.53 2.08
CA LEU A 232 -18.14 7.65 2.77
C LEU A 232 -19.06 8.15 3.87
N SER A 233 -18.56 8.28 5.09
CA SER A 233 -19.32 8.77 6.23
C SER A 233 -18.48 9.70 7.09
N ASN A 234 -18.93 10.93 7.28
CA ASN A 234 -18.23 11.95 8.08
C ASN A 234 -16.78 12.19 7.64
N VAL A 235 -16.54 12.23 6.33
CA VAL A 235 -15.22 12.47 5.74
C VAL A 235 -15.15 13.90 5.20
N ASP A 236 -14.09 14.63 5.56
CA ASP A 236 -13.79 15.93 4.97
C ASP A 236 -13.00 15.71 3.66
N ILE A 237 -13.62 16.03 2.53
CA ILE A 237 -13.00 15.88 1.22
C ILE A 237 -12.57 17.24 0.70
N THR A 238 -11.29 17.37 0.32
CA THR A 238 -10.75 18.54 -0.35
C THR A 238 -10.08 18.14 -1.65
N ASN A 239 -10.58 18.65 -2.76
CA ASN A 239 -9.90 18.56 -4.04
C ASN A 239 -9.34 19.95 -4.39
N LYS A 240 -8.01 20.06 -4.47
CA LYS A 240 -7.34 21.33 -4.76
C LYS A 240 -7.29 21.64 -6.25
N ASP A 241 -7.58 20.68 -7.11
CA ASP A 241 -7.69 20.89 -8.55
C ASP A 241 -9.11 21.33 -8.89
N ALA A 242 -9.27 22.61 -9.21
CA ALA A 242 -10.59 23.20 -9.49
C ALA A 242 -11.24 22.69 -10.78
N ASP A 243 -10.46 22.12 -11.68
CA ASP A 243 -10.94 21.62 -12.97
C ASP A 243 -11.24 20.12 -12.96
N ALA A 244 -10.98 19.46 -11.83
CA ALA A 244 -11.15 18.03 -11.69
C ALA A 244 -12.52 17.65 -11.11
N TYR A 245 -12.89 16.39 -11.30
CA TYR A 245 -14.13 15.83 -10.79
C TYR A 245 -13.95 15.20 -9.40
N LEU A 246 -15.02 15.18 -8.63
CA LEU A 246 -15.07 14.34 -7.44
C LEU A 246 -14.95 12.87 -7.83
N MET A 247 -15.62 12.47 -8.92
CA MET A 247 -15.61 11.07 -9.36
C MET A 247 -15.66 11.00 -10.89
N ARG A 248 -14.74 10.23 -11.45
CA ARG A 248 -14.74 9.87 -12.86
C ARG A 248 -14.86 8.35 -12.98
N VAL A 249 -15.83 7.90 -13.76
CA VAL A 249 -16.06 6.47 -14.03
C VAL A 249 -15.91 6.24 -15.52
N THR A 250 -15.06 5.29 -15.90
CA THR A 250 -14.76 5.00 -17.32
C THR A 250 -14.68 3.49 -17.58
N GLY A 251 -14.62 3.15 -18.84
CA GLY A 251 -14.47 1.76 -19.28
C GLY A 251 -15.73 0.94 -19.04
N ASN A 252 -15.54 -0.27 -18.54
CA ASN A 252 -16.61 -1.23 -18.27
C ASN A 252 -17.03 -1.24 -16.78
N SER A 253 -16.97 -0.10 -16.16
CA SER A 253 -17.28 0.05 -14.73
C SER A 253 -18.78 0.00 -14.46
#